data_28aaed22773c9d7bf92460ebcaf419a4
#
_entry.id   28aaed22773c9d7bf92460ebcaf419a4
#
_cell.length_a   1.000
_cell.length_b   1.000
_cell.length_c   1.000
_cell.angle_alpha   90.00
_cell.angle_beta   90.00
_cell.angle_gamma   90.00
#
_symmetry.space_group_name_H-M   'P 1'
#
loop_
_entity.id
_entity.type
_entity.pdbx_description
1 polymer ?
#
loop_
_entity_poly.entity_id
_entity_poly.type
_entity_poly.pdbx_seq_one_letter_code
_entity_poly.pdbx_strand_id
1 'polypeptide(L)'
;NYLEHGCYPFYWEDPDAFNFRLQDLVRDSIDVDLPAIRQMNNAMFRKMKQLLIQLAQEAPEFPRMQALTSKYEADNTHIHRLLGYIKEIGVLRILQVRKEDGTLARSYRSFLANTNLMASLFREMERVYVGETFFVDQMSNCGTVELLHNGDYRVNEKYTFMIGDPLMDYERIKNVENAFAAIHGQPKSVGNKIPVWALGLCY
;
A
#
# COMPACT_ATOMS: atom_id res chain seq x y z
N ASN A 1 -13.64 8.50 12.22
CA ASN A 1 -12.96 7.24 12.08
C ASN A 1 -11.52 7.43 11.60
N TYR A 2 -10.53 6.93 12.40
CA TYR A 2 -9.10 7.18 12.12
C TYR A 2 -8.65 6.63 10.75
N LEU A 3 -9.13 5.44 10.36
CA LEU A 3 -8.79 4.81 9.07
C LEU A 3 -9.27 5.62 7.85
N GLU A 4 -10.30 6.43 8.01
CA GLU A 4 -10.85 7.24 6.92
C GLU A 4 -10.27 8.66 6.90
N HIS A 5 -9.94 9.23 8.07
CA HIS A 5 -9.64 10.66 8.18
C HIS A 5 -8.40 10.99 9.03
N GLY A 6 -7.78 10.01 9.68
CA GLY A 6 -6.84 10.24 10.77
C GLY A 6 -5.43 10.72 10.40
N CYS A 7 -4.98 10.53 9.16
CA CYS A 7 -3.60 10.85 8.77
C CYS A 7 -3.37 12.34 8.44
N TYR A 8 -4.42 13.07 8.13
CA TYR A 8 -4.32 14.44 7.64
C TYR A 8 -5.02 15.44 8.59
N PRO A 9 -4.27 16.38 9.20
CA PRO A 9 -4.82 17.31 10.19
C PRO A 9 -5.89 18.26 9.63
N PHE A 10 -5.88 18.57 8.35
CA PHE A 10 -6.86 19.45 7.72
C PHE A 10 -8.30 18.88 7.70
N TYR A 11 -8.49 17.62 8.06
CA TYR A 11 -9.83 17.08 8.33
C TYR A 11 -10.57 17.87 9.41
N TRP A 12 -9.86 18.30 10.46
CA TRP A 12 -10.44 19.06 11.56
C TRP A 12 -10.75 20.52 11.20
N GLU A 13 -10.13 21.04 10.14
CA GLU A 13 -10.40 22.38 9.65
C GLU A 13 -11.69 22.43 8.84
N ASP A 14 -11.90 21.46 7.95
CA ASP A 14 -13.05 21.37 7.06
C ASP A 14 -13.32 19.91 6.65
N PRO A 15 -14.14 19.17 7.43
CA PRO A 15 -14.48 17.78 7.12
C PRO A 15 -15.18 17.58 5.76
N ASP A 16 -15.98 18.56 5.32
CA ASP A 16 -16.74 18.48 4.07
C ASP A 16 -15.83 18.61 2.84
N ALA A 17 -14.78 19.41 2.93
CA ALA A 17 -13.80 19.58 1.87
C ALA A 17 -12.67 18.52 1.91
N PHE A 18 -12.63 17.65 2.91
CA PHE A 18 -11.52 16.72 3.15
C PHE A 18 -11.16 15.88 1.91
N ASN A 19 -12.14 15.23 1.31
CA ASN A 19 -11.90 14.38 0.14
C ASN A 19 -11.40 15.15 -1.07
N PHE A 20 -11.91 16.36 -1.29
CA PHE A 20 -11.44 17.24 -2.37
C PHE A 20 -9.98 17.66 -2.14
N ARG A 21 -9.62 18.04 -0.91
CA ARG A 21 -8.25 18.41 -0.55
C ARG A 21 -7.27 17.25 -0.73
N LEU A 22 -7.67 16.01 -0.40
CA LEU A 22 -6.86 14.82 -0.66
C LEU A 22 -6.65 14.57 -2.15
N GLN A 23 -7.70 14.69 -2.97
CA GLN A 23 -7.61 14.54 -4.41
C GLN A 23 -6.73 15.62 -5.04
N ASP A 24 -6.85 16.88 -4.56
CA ASP A 24 -5.99 17.99 -4.99
C ASP A 24 -4.54 17.74 -4.62
N LEU A 25 -4.25 17.26 -3.40
CA LEU A 25 -2.91 16.92 -2.96
C LEU A 25 -2.27 15.86 -3.86
N VAL A 26 -3.00 14.79 -4.20
CA VAL A 26 -2.53 13.76 -5.14
C VAL A 26 -2.28 14.35 -6.53
N ARG A 27 -3.19 15.18 -7.02
CA ARG A 27 -3.05 15.84 -8.30
C ARG A 27 -1.81 16.75 -8.34
N ASP A 28 -1.62 17.56 -7.30
CA ASP A 28 -0.50 18.50 -7.24
C ASP A 28 0.85 17.76 -7.13
N SER A 29 0.90 16.65 -6.36
CA SER A 29 2.09 15.79 -6.30
C SER A 29 2.45 15.21 -7.68
N ILE A 30 1.45 14.91 -8.52
CA ILE A 30 1.68 14.38 -9.87
C ILE A 30 1.98 15.50 -10.86
N ASP A 31 1.18 16.56 -10.88
CA ASP A 31 1.17 17.55 -11.95
C ASP A 31 2.17 18.71 -11.72
N VAL A 32 2.59 18.94 -10.46
CA VAL A 32 3.49 20.02 -10.06
C VAL A 32 4.81 19.49 -9.49
N ASP A 33 4.76 18.68 -8.42
CA ASP A 33 5.97 18.29 -7.68
C ASP A 33 6.86 17.38 -8.51
N LEU A 34 6.30 16.35 -9.14
CA LEU A 34 7.08 15.38 -9.91
C LEU A 34 7.77 15.99 -11.14
N PRO A 35 7.11 16.81 -11.98
CA PRO A 35 7.79 17.51 -13.06
C PRO A 35 8.89 18.47 -12.61
N ALA A 36 8.74 19.09 -11.43
CA ALA A 36 9.76 19.96 -10.86
C ALA A 36 11.03 19.20 -10.43
N ILE A 37 10.87 17.96 -9.96
CA ILE A 37 11.98 17.10 -9.50
C ILE A 37 12.62 16.35 -10.67
N ARG A 38 11.82 15.93 -11.66
CA ARG A 38 12.25 15.07 -12.77
C ARG A 38 11.98 15.71 -14.13
N GLN A 39 13.02 15.80 -14.94
CA GLN A 39 12.88 16.22 -16.35
C GLN A 39 12.24 15.06 -17.13
N MET A 40 10.93 15.11 -17.32
CA MET A 40 10.16 14.16 -18.11
C MET A 40 9.57 14.81 -19.35
N ASN A 41 9.62 14.11 -20.48
CA ASN A 41 8.85 14.56 -21.64
C ASN A 41 7.35 14.26 -21.45
N ASN A 42 6.52 14.96 -22.19
CA ASN A 42 5.05 14.87 -22.07
C ASN A 42 4.49 13.43 -22.33
N ALA A 43 5.17 12.65 -23.18
CA ALA A 43 4.73 11.28 -23.47
C ALA A 43 4.99 10.36 -22.27
N MET A 44 6.15 10.46 -21.66
CA MET A 44 6.52 9.70 -20.47
C MET A 44 5.65 10.06 -19.27
N PHE A 45 5.39 11.36 -19.09
CA PHE A 45 4.50 11.85 -18.03
C PHE A 45 3.08 11.29 -18.15
N ARG A 46 2.51 11.30 -19.37
CA ARG A 46 1.18 10.70 -19.60
C ARG A 46 1.15 9.20 -19.31
N LYS A 47 2.15 8.45 -19.76
CA LYS A 47 2.25 7.00 -19.47
C LYS A 47 2.33 6.73 -17.97
N MET A 48 3.14 7.51 -17.24
CA MET A 48 3.26 7.41 -15.79
C MET A 48 1.92 7.68 -15.09
N LYS A 49 1.23 8.76 -15.45
CA LYS A 49 -0.07 9.12 -14.87
C LYS A 49 -1.13 8.03 -15.11
N GLN A 50 -1.18 7.48 -16.33
CA GLN A 50 -2.07 6.36 -16.66
C GLN A 50 -1.73 5.10 -15.86
N LEU A 51 -0.44 4.78 -15.72
CA LEU A 51 0.02 3.65 -14.92
C LEU A 51 -0.34 3.82 -13.44
N LEU A 52 -0.13 5.01 -12.88
CA LEU A 52 -0.50 5.31 -11.50
C LEU A 52 -2.01 5.10 -11.25
N ILE A 53 -2.85 5.64 -12.12
CA ILE A 53 -4.32 5.48 -12.04
C ILE A 53 -4.69 4.00 -12.11
N GLN A 54 -4.11 3.25 -13.04
CA GLN A 54 -4.38 1.82 -13.17
C GLN A 54 -3.98 1.07 -11.89
N LEU A 55 -2.78 1.29 -11.36
CA LEU A 55 -2.32 0.63 -10.15
C LEU A 55 -3.16 1.00 -8.92
N ALA A 56 -3.62 2.23 -8.83
CA ALA A 56 -4.52 2.67 -7.76
C ALA A 56 -5.88 1.97 -7.84
N GLN A 57 -6.43 1.82 -9.05
CA GLN A 57 -7.73 1.16 -9.27
C GLN A 57 -7.69 -0.36 -9.08
N GLU A 58 -6.57 -0.99 -9.40
CA GLU A 58 -6.38 -2.44 -9.28
C GLU A 58 -5.82 -2.86 -7.92
N ALA A 59 -5.43 -1.89 -7.06
CA ALA A 59 -4.89 -2.19 -5.73
C ALA A 59 -5.85 -3.06 -4.88
N PRO A 60 -5.32 -4.08 -4.16
CA PRO A 60 -3.91 -4.40 -3.94
C PRO A 60 -3.30 -5.30 -5.02
N GLU A 61 -4.05 -5.67 -6.04
CA GLU A 61 -3.52 -6.46 -7.15
C GLU A 61 -2.50 -5.65 -7.97
N PHE A 62 -1.56 -6.34 -8.56
CA PHE A 62 -0.55 -5.72 -9.41
C PHE A 62 -0.55 -6.43 -10.78
N PRO A 63 -0.76 -5.70 -11.89
CA PRO A 63 -0.75 -6.29 -13.22
C PRO A 63 0.56 -7.02 -13.52
N ARG A 64 0.48 -8.10 -14.31
CA ARG A 64 1.69 -8.78 -14.76
C ARG A 64 2.56 -7.82 -15.57
N MET A 65 3.87 -7.82 -15.34
CA MET A 65 4.82 -6.94 -16.01
C MET A 65 4.69 -7.00 -17.54
N GLN A 66 4.43 -8.20 -18.08
CA GLN A 66 4.21 -8.38 -19.53
C GLN A 66 2.95 -7.64 -20.03
N ALA A 67 1.88 -7.60 -19.23
CA ALA A 67 0.68 -6.83 -19.58
C ALA A 67 0.97 -5.33 -19.60
N LEU A 68 1.76 -4.84 -18.64
CA LEU A 68 2.17 -3.43 -18.59
C LEU A 68 3.05 -3.06 -19.78
N THR A 69 4.05 -3.87 -20.12
CA THR A 69 4.92 -3.60 -21.28
C THR A 69 4.14 -3.55 -22.58
N SER A 70 3.19 -4.47 -22.78
CA SER A 70 2.32 -4.48 -23.97
C SER A 70 1.38 -3.28 -24.00
N LYS A 71 0.71 -2.99 -22.88
CA LYS A 71 -0.29 -1.88 -22.81
C LYS A 71 0.34 -0.51 -23.03
N TYR A 72 1.53 -0.29 -22.45
CA TYR A 72 2.21 1.01 -22.51
C TYR A 72 3.24 1.11 -23.64
N GLU A 73 3.35 0.08 -24.49
CA GLU A 73 4.36 0.01 -25.57
C GLU A 73 5.74 0.42 -25.06
N ALA A 74 6.20 -0.27 -24.02
CA ALA A 74 7.43 0.04 -23.30
C ALA A 74 8.15 -1.25 -22.89
N ASP A 75 9.49 -1.20 -22.81
CA ASP A 75 10.27 -2.29 -22.26
C ASP A 75 10.21 -2.34 -20.73
N ASN A 76 10.70 -3.44 -20.14
CA ASN A 76 10.73 -3.61 -18.68
C ASN A 76 11.49 -2.49 -17.97
N THR A 77 12.58 -2.02 -18.52
CA THR A 77 13.40 -0.93 -17.93
C THR A 77 12.59 0.35 -17.84
N HIS A 78 11.82 0.64 -18.88
CA HIS A 78 10.96 1.82 -18.92
C HIS A 78 9.84 1.73 -17.87
N ILE A 79 9.17 0.56 -17.78
CA ILE A 79 8.14 0.33 -16.75
C ILE A 79 8.73 0.47 -15.35
N HIS A 80 9.89 -0.16 -15.07
CA HIS A 80 10.54 -0.02 -13.75
C HIS A 80 10.89 1.43 -13.41
N ARG A 81 11.31 2.23 -14.39
CA ARG A 81 11.58 3.66 -14.20
C ARG A 81 10.31 4.44 -13.86
N LEU A 82 9.18 4.16 -14.55
CA LEU A 82 7.88 4.76 -14.23
C LEU A 82 7.41 4.39 -12.82
N LEU A 83 7.57 3.11 -12.42
CA LEU A 83 7.26 2.65 -11.07
C LEU A 83 8.14 3.33 -10.01
N GLY A 84 9.41 3.61 -10.34
CA GLY A 84 10.30 4.41 -9.49
C GLY A 84 9.73 5.81 -9.22
N TYR A 85 9.28 6.50 -10.25
CA TYR A 85 8.66 7.83 -10.10
C TYR A 85 7.36 7.78 -9.31
N ILE A 86 6.51 6.77 -9.55
CA ILE A 86 5.27 6.58 -8.79
C ILE A 86 5.56 6.37 -7.30
N LYS A 87 6.63 5.64 -6.96
CA LYS A 87 7.06 5.49 -5.56
C LYS A 87 7.54 6.82 -4.95
N GLU A 88 8.24 7.64 -5.72
CA GLU A 88 8.74 8.96 -5.27
C GLU A 88 7.61 9.94 -4.94
N ILE A 89 6.50 9.88 -5.68
CA ILE A 89 5.30 10.71 -5.39
C ILE A 89 4.71 10.35 -4.02
N GLY A 90 4.93 9.13 -3.52
CA GLY A 90 4.41 8.69 -2.24
C GLY A 90 2.90 8.40 -2.20
N VAL A 91 2.23 8.30 -3.36
CA VAL A 91 0.79 7.96 -3.46
C VAL A 91 0.56 6.45 -3.40
N LEU A 92 1.53 5.67 -3.89
CA LEU A 92 1.50 4.21 -3.89
C LEU A 92 2.74 3.61 -3.21
N ARG A 93 2.51 2.52 -2.49
CA ARG A 93 3.54 1.60 -2.03
C ARG A 93 3.48 0.33 -2.87
N ILE A 94 4.62 -0.13 -3.37
CA ILE A 94 4.70 -1.34 -4.21
C ILE A 94 5.66 -2.29 -3.52
N LEU A 95 5.16 -3.44 -3.10
CA LEU A 95 5.92 -4.51 -2.49
C LEU A 95 6.15 -5.63 -3.50
N GLN A 96 7.39 -6.08 -3.61
CA GLN A 96 7.75 -7.25 -4.39
C GLN A 96 7.64 -8.49 -3.51
N VAL A 97 7.07 -9.56 -4.05
CA VAL A 97 6.90 -10.82 -3.31
C VAL A 97 8.25 -11.49 -3.10
N ARG A 98 8.52 -11.90 -1.86
CA ARG A 98 9.70 -12.71 -1.51
C ARG A 98 9.30 -14.18 -1.47
N LYS A 99 10.08 -15.02 -2.16
CA LYS A 99 9.91 -16.48 -2.18
C LYS A 99 10.47 -17.13 -0.90
N GLU A 100 10.17 -18.41 -0.71
CA GLU A 100 10.70 -19.21 0.40
C GLU A 100 12.23 -19.28 0.44
N ASP A 101 12.86 -19.35 -0.73
CA ASP A 101 14.33 -19.37 -0.87
C ASP A 101 15.00 -18.02 -0.60
N GLY A 102 14.22 -17.02 -0.20
CA GLY A 102 14.67 -15.66 0.05
C GLY A 102 14.86 -14.79 -1.19
N THR A 103 14.70 -15.34 -2.40
CA THR A 103 14.80 -14.56 -3.64
C THR A 103 13.52 -13.77 -3.92
N LEU A 104 13.61 -12.73 -4.73
CA LEU A 104 12.46 -11.94 -5.15
C LEU A 104 11.72 -12.62 -6.31
N ALA A 105 10.41 -12.74 -6.19
CA ALA A 105 9.54 -13.19 -7.28
C ALA A 105 9.38 -12.10 -8.33
N ARG A 106 8.85 -12.48 -9.51
CA ARG A 106 8.45 -11.51 -10.55
C ARG A 106 7.02 -10.99 -10.35
N SER A 107 6.52 -11.08 -9.14
CA SER A 107 5.19 -10.64 -8.75
C SER A 107 5.28 -9.52 -7.71
N TYR A 108 4.29 -8.65 -7.72
CA TYR A 108 4.20 -7.47 -6.87
C TYR A 108 2.78 -7.35 -6.32
N ARG A 109 2.62 -6.54 -5.28
CA ARG A 109 1.33 -5.97 -4.87
C ARG A 109 1.48 -4.45 -4.71
N SER A 110 0.43 -3.73 -5.05
CA SER A 110 0.37 -2.27 -4.90
C SER A 110 -0.62 -1.91 -3.80
N PHE A 111 -0.27 -0.91 -3.01
CA PHE A 111 -1.12 -0.37 -1.94
C PHE A 111 -1.17 1.15 -2.10
N LEU A 112 -2.31 1.75 -1.84
CA LEU A 112 -2.33 3.20 -1.64
C LEU A 112 -1.47 3.57 -0.43
N ALA A 113 -0.90 4.76 -0.42
CA ALA A 113 0.03 5.17 0.62
C ALA A 113 -0.58 5.11 2.01
N ASN A 114 -1.90 5.36 2.11
CA ASN A 114 -2.66 5.22 3.35
C ASN A 114 -4.14 4.98 3.09
N THR A 115 -4.88 4.64 4.14
CA THR A 115 -6.31 4.32 4.07
C THR A 115 -7.19 5.54 3.83
N ASN A 116 -6.73 6.75 4.14
CA ASN A 116 -7.49 7.97 3.85
C ASN A 116 -7.54 8.25 2.35
N LEU A 117 -6.43 8.02 1.63
CA LEU A 117 -6.42 8.06 0.17
C LEU A 117 -7.37 7.02 -0.43
N MET A 118 -7.42 5.81 0.15
CA MET A 118 -8.39 4.79 -0.27
C MET A 118 -9.82 5.31 -0.13
N ALA A 119 -10.18 5.83 1.03
CA ALA A 119 -11.52 6.33 1.32
C ALA A 119 -11.92 7.51 0.40
N SER A 120 -10.96 8.36 0.01
CA SER A 120 -11.22 9.51 -0.87
C SER A 120 -11.36 9.13 -2.35
N LEU A 121 -10.71 8.04 -2.79
CA LEU A 121 -10.70 7.62 -4.20
C LEU A 121 -11.73 6.53 -4.51
N PHE A 122 -12.14 5.74 -3.51
CA PHE A 122 -13.06 4.61 -3.67
C PHE A 122 -14.21 4.68 -2.67
N ARG A 123 -15.43 4.40 -3.15
CA ARG A 123 -16.63 4.45 -2.28
C ARG A 123 -16.81 3.22 -1.41
N GLU A 124 -16.37 2.06 -1.91
CA GLU A 124 -16.49 0.78 -1.19
C GLU A 124 -15.18 0.00 -1.33
N MET A 125 -14.67 -0.47 -0.20
CA MET A 125 -13.45 -1.27 -0.15
C MET A 125 -13.66 -2.46 0.79
N GLU A 126 -13.15 -3.62 0.41
CA GLU A 126 -13.14 -4.77 1.29
C GLU A 126 -12.29 -4.51 2.53
N ARG A 127 -12.81 -4.90 3.70
CA ARG A 127 -12.15 -4.63 5.00
C ARG A 127 -10.72 -5.18 5.09
N VAL A 128 -10.47 -6.32 4.43
CA VAL A 128 -9.14 -6.95 4.41
C VAL A 128 -8.14 -6.01 3.74
N TYR A 129 -8.49 -5.44 2.59
CA TYR A 129 -7.61 -4.51 1.86
C TYR A 129 -7.35 -3.21 2.62
N VAL A 130 -8.36 -2.71 3.35
CA VAL A 130 -8.17 -1.56 4.26
C VAL A 130 -7.17 -1.92 5.35
N GLY A 131 -7.29 -3.10 5.96
CA GLY A 131 -6.36 -3.60 6.98
C GLY A 131 -4.94 -3.78 6.45
N GLU A 132 -4.77 -4.37 5.28
CA GLU A 132 -3.46 -4.54 4.64
C GLU A 132 -2.82 -3.19 4.28
N THR A 133 -3.58 -2.27 3.70
CA THR A 133 -3.08 -0.92 3.36
C THR A 133 -2.65 -0.18 4.62
N PHE A 134 -3.45 -0.22 5.68
CA PHE A 134 -3.10 0.37 6.96
C PHE A 134 -1.83 -0.25 7.55
N PHE A 135 -1.74 -1.57 7.53
CA PHE A 135 -0.56 -2.29 7.99
C PHE A 135 0.70 -1.86 7.22
N VAL A 136 0.64 -1.90 5.89
CA VAL A 136 1.80 -1.55 5.04
C VAL A 136 2.21 -0.10 5.26
N ASP A 137 1.26 0.81 5.42
CA ASP A 137 1.53 2.22 5.73
C ASP A 137 2.24 2.35 7.07
N GLN A 138 1.65 1.88 8.15
CA GLN A 138 2.19 2.07 9.50
C GLN A 138 3.54 1.34 9.67
N MET A 139 3.66 0.10 9.22
CA MET A 139 4.89 -0.67 9.39
C MET A 139 6.04 -0.16 8.51
N SER A 140 5.75 0.44 7.36
CA SER A 140 6.79 1.06 6.52
C SER A 140 7.43 2.29 7.17
N ASN A 141 6.78 2.91 8.14
CA ASN A 141 7.34 3.99 8.95
C ASN A 141 8.24 3.47 10.09
N CYS A 142 8.05 2.20 10.49
CA CYS A 142 8.80 1.55 11.57
C CYS A 142 9.97 0.71 11.06
N GLY A 143 10.06 0.45 9.76
CA GLY A 143 11.14 -0.35 9.17
C GLY A 143 10.84 -0.93 7.80
N THR A 144 11.59 -1.97 7.44
CA THR A 144 11.42 -2.66 6.17
C THR A 144 10.22 -3.61 6.22
N VAL A 145 9.34 -3.52 5.24
CA VAL A 145 8.18 -4.41 5.07
C VAL A 145 8.41 -5.27 3.83
N GLU A 146 8.32 -6.57 3.98
CA GLU A 146 8.40 -7.55 2.90
C GLU A 146 7.07 -8.30 2.78
N LEU A 147 6.65 -8.56 1.55
CA LEU A 147 5.51 -9.42 1.25
C LEU A 147 6.04 -10.83 0.96
N LEU A 148 5.56 -11.83 1.70
CA LEU A 148 5.93 -13.22 1.53
C LEU A 148 5.03 -13.91 0.49
N HIS A 149 5.51 -15.01 -0.11
CA HIS A 149 4.81 -15.75 -1.16
C HIS A 149 3.43 -16.30 -0.72
N ASN A 150 3.27 -16.57 0.57
CA ASN A 150 2.01 -17.06 1.16
C ASN A 150 1.01 -15.93 1.50
N GLY A 151 1.34 -14.67 1.17
CA GLY A 151 0.52 -13.50 1.44
C GLY A 151 0.73 -12.89 2.84
N ASP A 152 1.62 -13.43 3.67
CA ASP A 152 1.99 -12.82 4.94
C ASP A 152 3.01 -11.70 4.73
N TYR A 153 3.20 -10.90 5.76
CA TYR A 153 4.17 -9.81 5.78
C TYR A 153 5.28 -10.10 6.76
N ARG A 154 6.51 -9.68 6.44
CA ARG A 154 7.64 -9.72 7.36
C ARG A 154 8.17 -8.31 7.57
N VAL A 155 8.35 -7.93 8.84
CA VAL A 155 8.86 -6.61 9.22
C VAL A 155 10.23 -6.76 9.87
N ASN A 156 11.20 -5.97 9.39
CA ASN A 156 12.59 -5.96 9.87
C ASN A 156 13.24 -7.35 9.88
N GLU A 157 12.90 -8.20 8.91
CA GLU A 157 13.38 -9.58 8.77
C GLU A 157 13.09 -10.50 9.98
N LYS A 158 12.35 -10.01 10.97
CA LYS A 158 12.16 -10.65 12.26
C LYS A 158 10.71 -10.99 12.58
N TYR A 159 9.79 -10.06 12.35
CA TYR A 159 8.41 -10.22 12.76
C TYR A 159 7.53 -10.61 11.59
N THR A 160 6.77 -11.70 11.73
CA THR A 160 5.81 -12.14 10.71
C THR A 160 4.40 -11.71 11.09
N PHE A 161 3.67 -11.14 10.14
CA PHE A 161 2.29 -10.69 10.33
C PHE A 161 1.37 -11.32 9.30
N MET A 162 0.26 -11.80 9.78
CA MET A 162 -0.90 -12.21 9.00
C MET A 162 -2.01 -11.19 9.21
N ILE A 163 -2.59 -10.64 8.14
CA ILE A 163 -3.64 -9.63 8.22
C ILE A 163 -4.95 -10.28 7.82
N GLY A 164 -6.01 -10.05 8.60
CA GLY A 164 -7.30 -10.61 8.27
C GLY A 164 -8.42 -10.23 9.24
N ASP A 165 -9.51 -10.96 9.14
CA ASP A 165 -10.69 -10.80 9.97
C ASP A 165 -10.76 -11.91 11.06
N PRO A 166 -11.66 -11.80 12.06
CA PRO A 166 -11.75 -12.75 13.17
C PRO A 166 -12.05 -14.20 12.75
N LEU A 167 -12.58 -14.42 11.55
CA LEU A 167 -13.00 -15.74 11.05
C LEU A 167 -11.88 -16.46 10.28
N MET A 168 -10.78 -15.77 9.98
CA MET A 168 -9.64 -16.40 9.30
C MET A 168 -8.96 -17.45 10.17
N ASP A 169 -8.44 -18.49 9.51
CA ASP A 169 -7.60 -19.49 10.16
C ASP A 169 -6.19 -18.95 10.36
N TYR A 170 -5.77 -18.87 11.62
CA TYR A 170 -4.44 -18.40 12.04
C TYR A 170 -3.53 -19.54 12.53
N GLU A 171 -3.92 -20.80 12.35
CA GLU A 171 -3.15 -21.95 12.85
C GLU A 171 -1.73 -22.00 12.28
N ARG A 172 -1.53 -21.54 11.03
CA ARG A 172 -0.21 -21.54 10.37
C ARG A 172 0.86 -20.67 11.05
N ILE A 173 0.46 -19.67 11.82
CA ILE A 173 1.40 -18.78 12.55
C ILE A 173 1.42 -19.02 14.05
N LYS A 174 0.56 -19.89 14.58
CA LYS A 174 0.35 -20.11 16.02
C LYS A 174 1.61 -20.48 16.77
N ASN A 175 2.49 -21.28 16.16
CA ASN A 175 3.73 -21.77 16.75
C ASN A 175 5.00 -21.15 16.10
N VAL A 176 4.82 -20.10 15.31
CA VAL A 176 5.94 -19.40 14.69
C VAL A 176 6.40 -18.31 15.63
N GLU A 177 7.69 -18.32 15.95
CA GLU A 177 8.30 -17.31 16.81
C GLU A 177 8.18 -15.92 16.18
N ASN A 178 7.84 -14.91 16.98
CA ASN A 178 7.65 -13.53 16.53
C ASN A 178 6.56 -13.36 15.46
N ALA A 179 5.57 -14.26 15.42
CA ALA A 179 4.45 -14.18 14.48
C ALA A 179 3.18 -13.67 15.16
N PHE A 180 2.50 -12.75 14.47
CA PHE A 180 1.30 -12.07 14.96
C PHE A 180 0.19 -12.10 13.91
N ALA A 181 -1.06 -12.22 14.38
CA ALA A 181 -2.24 -12.01 13.57
C ALA A 181 -2.81 -10.61 13.86
N ALA A 182 -2.74 -9.72 12.90
CA ALA A 182 -3.38 -8.41 12.99
C ALA A 182 -4.82 -8.50 12.49
N ILE A 183 -5.78 -8.40 13.40
CA ILE A 183 -7.17 -8.73 13.16
C ILE A 183 -8.03 -7.47 13.11
N HIS A 184 -8.80 -7.35 12.03
CA HIS A 184 -9.74 -6.26 11.85
C HIS A 184 -10.93 -6.39 12.78
N GLY A 185 -11.35 -5.31 13.43
CA GLY A 185 -12.49 -5.30 14.34
C GLY A 185 -12.25 -5.92 15.71
N GLN A 186 -11.06 -6.44 16.01
CA GLN A 186 -10.71 -6.94 17.34
C GLN A 186 -10.51 -5.76 18.31
N PRO A 187 -11.16 -5.78 19.51
CA PRO A 187 -11.09 -4.65 20.44
C PRO A 187 -9.79 -4.62 21.27
N LYS A 188 -9.18 -5.77 21.54
CA LYS A 188 -7.97 -5.90 22.37
C LYS A 188 -7.11 -7.08 21.94
N SER A 189 -5.83 -7.04 22.30
CA SER A 189 -4.88 -8.14 22.04
C SER A 189 -5.19 -9.37 22.92
N VAL A 190 -5.06 -10.56 22.32
CA VAL A 190 -5.19 -11.85 23.02
C VAL A 190 -4.11 -12.79 22.46
N GLY A 191 -3.09 -13.07 23.27
CA GLY A 191 -1.91 -13.82 22.82
C GLY A 191 -1.20 -13.10 21.65
N ASN A 192 -0.97 -13.82 20.54
CA ASN A 192 -0.36 -13.26 19.34
C ASN A 192 -1.37 -12.60 18.38
N LYS A 193 -2.66 -12.54 18.77
CA LYS A 193 -3.70 -11.82 18.02
C LYS A 193 -3.78 -10.39 18.50
N ILE A 194 -3.52 -9.45 17.62
CA ILE A 194 -3.51 -8.01 17.91
C ILE A 194 -4.55 -7.30 17.04
N PRO A 195 -5.18 -6.23 17.53
CA PRO A 195 -6.07 -5.43 16.69
C PRO A 195 -5.28 -4.65 15.65
N VAL A 196 -5.76 -4.58 14.41
CA VAL A 196 -5.11 -3.82 13.33
C VAL A 196 -4.85 -2.37 13.74
N TRP A 197 -5.80 -1.72 14.43
CA TRP A 197 -5.67 -0.33 14.84
C TRP A 197 -4.49 -0.07 15.80
N ALA A 198 -4.04 -1.09 16.57
CA ALA A 198 -2.93 -0.96 17.51
C ALA A 198 -1.58 -0.71 16.78
N LEU A 199 -1.48 -1.09 15.50
CA LEU A 199 -0.31 -0.82 14.67
C LEU A 199 -0.10 0.67 14.40
N GLY A 200 -1.16 1.48 14.50
CA GLY A 200 -1.07 2.95 14.44
C GLY A 200 -0.39 3.60 15.65
N LEU A 201 0.02 2.82 16.66
CA LEU A 201 0.77 3.29 17.84
C LEU A 201 2.26 2.91 17.78
N CYS A 202 2.70 2.29 16.71
CA CYS A 202 4.09 1.90 16.49
C CYS A 202 4.87 3.08 15.87
N TYR A 203 5.45 3.94 16.71
CA TYR A 203 6.32 5.05 16.31
C TYR A 203 7.74 4.82 16.85
#